data_f508e3dab999fa120dcf1f3454ee2f9f
#
_entry.id   f508e3dab999fa120dcf1f3454ee2f9f
#
_cell.length_a   1.000
_cell.length_b   1.000
_cell.length_c   1.000
_cell.angle_alpha   90.00
_cell.angle_beta   90.00
_cell.angle_gamma   90.00
#
_symmetry.space_group_name_H-M   'P 1'
#
loop_
_entity.id
_entity.type
_entity.pdbx_description
1 polymer ?
#
loop_
_entity_poly.entity_id
_entity_poly.type
_entity_poly.pdbx_seq_one_letter_code
_entity_poly.pdbx_strand_id
1 'polypeptide(L)'
;MSTTLRLISSMATKPLLADLASLYTTQAPDVQILIESVGGVDAARRVEAGEAFDGVVLASNAIDKLITGGHVLAGSRADLVHSGVAVAVPAGAPVPDISTEAALKAAILAAPTLGYSTGPSGVQLAKQFEAWGIAEQIAPRIVQAKPGVPVGSLVAKG
;
A
#
# COMPACT_ATOMS: atom_id res chain seq x y z
N MET A 1 -30.97 11.85 -13.07
CA MET A 1 -30.65 10.42 -12.85
C MET A 1 -29.33 10.38 -12.08
N SER A 2 -29.28 9.75 -10.92
CA SER A 2 -28.02 9.61 -10.19
C SER A 2 -27.14 8.52 -10.84
N THR A 3 -25.86 8.82 -11.04
CA THR A 3 -24.86 7.87 -11.52
C THR A 3 -24.09 7.32 -10.34
N THR A 4 -23.99 6.00 -10.22
CA THR A 4 -23.17 5.37 -9.18
C THR A 4 -21.89 4.82 -9.80
N LEU A 5 -20.74 5.23 -9.24
CA LEU A 5 -19.41 4.71 -9.60
C LEU A 5 -18.90 3.80 -8.47
N ARG A 6 -18.52 2.58 -8.81
CA ARG A 6 -17.95 1.60 -7.89
C ARG A 6 -16.43 1.51 -8.10
N LEU A 7 -15.69 1.85 -7.07
CA LEU A 7 -14.23 1.80 -7.09
C LEU A 7 -13.70 0.75 -6.12
N ILE A 8 -12.64 0.06 -6.51
CA ILE A 8 -11.86 -0.77 -5.60
C ILE A 8 -10.45 -0.19 -5.42
N SER A 9 -9.95 -0.20 -4.20
CA SER A 9 -8.64 0.37 -3.88
C SER A 9 -7.83 -0.47 -2.91
N SER A 10 -6.53 -0.20 -2.84
CA SER A 10 -5.71 -0.67 -1.73
C SER A 10 -6.00 0.12 -0.45
N MET A 11 -5.70 -0.47 0.71
CA MET A 11 -5.85 0.20 2.01
C MET A 11 -4.99 1.46 2.14
N ALA A 12 -3.88 1.56 1.40
CA ALA A 12 -2.94 2.68 1.48
C ALA A 12 -3.58 4.02 1.09
N THR A 13 -4.52 4.00 0.15
CA THR A 13 -5.19 5.22 -0.35
C THR A 13 -6.58 5.46 0.24
N LYS A 14 -7.05 4.57 1.15
CA LYS A 14 -8.41 4.64 1.70
C LYS A 14 -8.80 6.01 2.27
N PRO A 15 -8.02 6.65 3.17
CA PRO A 15 -8.40 7.95 3.72
C PRO A 15 -8.46 9.03 2.64
N LEU A 16 -7.43 9.11 1.80
CA LEU A 16 -7.34 10.09 0.72
C LEU A 16 -8.53 9.98 -0.25
N LEU A 17 -8.87 8.75 -0.65
CA LEU A 17 -9.99 8.53 -1.57
C LEU A 17 -11.34 8.88 -0.93
N ALA A 18 -11.52 8.67 0.36
CA ALA A 18 -12.72 9.08 1.09
C ALA A 18 -12.88 10.60 1.06
N ASP A 19 -11.79 11.34 1.32
CA ASP A 19 -11.79 12.81 1.28
C ASP A 19 -12.06 13.32 -0.14
N LEU A 20 -11.40 12.76 -1.15
CA LEU A 20 -11.60 13.13 -2.55
C LEU A 20 -13.04 12.84 -3.02
N ALA A 21 -13.61 11.69 -2.66
CA ALA A 21 -14.99 11.36 -3.00
C ALA A 21 -15.97 12.33 -2.34
N SER A 22 -15.74 12.70 -1.09
CA SER A 22 -16.54 13.70 -0.37
C SER A 22 -16.50 15.06 -1.09
N LEU A 23 -15.30 15.53 -1.44
CA LEU A 23 -15.13 16.78 -2.20
C LEU A 23 -15.81 16.73 -3.56
N TYR A 24 -15.65 15.63 -4.29
CA TYR A 24 -16.26 15.49 -5.61
C TYR A 24 -17.78 15.52 -5.54
N THR A 25 -18.40 14.89 -4.54
CA THR A 25 -19.85 14.88 -4.36
C THR A 25 -20.42 16.28 -4.13
N THR A 26 -19.64 17.20 -3.56
CA THR A 26 -20.07 18.61 -3.43
C THR A 26 -20.16 19.34 -4.78
N GLN A 27 -19.35 18.92 -5.75
CA GLN A 27 -19.30 19.51 -7.10
C GLN A 27 -20.23 18.78 -8.08
N ALA A 28 -20.48 17.50 -7.85
CA ALA A 28 -21.30 16.65 -8.70
C ALA A 28 -22.32 15.86 -7.84
N PRO A 29 -23.38 16.51 -7.33
CA PRO A 29 -24.32 15.90 -6.39
C PRO A 29 -25.12 14.73 -6.97
N ASP A 30 -25.19 14.63 -8.30
CA ASP A 30 -25.83 13.52 -9.01
C ASP A 30 -24.94 12.29 -9.16
N VAL A 31 -23.68 12.34 -8.71
CA VAL A 31 -22.74 11.22 -8.76
C VAL A 31 -22.50 10.66 -7.36
N GLN A 32 -22.81 9.39 -7.17
CA GLN A 32 -22.48 8.64 -5.97
C GLN A 32 -21.20 7.83 -6.22
N ILE A 33 -20.20 7.97 -5.34
CA ILE A 33 -18.95 7.21 -5.41
C ILE A 33 -18.91 6.20 -4.25
N LEU A 34 -18.90 4.92 -4.59
CA LEU A 34 -18.78 3.82 -3.64
C LEU A 34 -17.35 3.25 -3.73
N ILE A 35 -16.61 3.34 -2.63
CA ILE A 35 -15.21 2.89 -2.59
C ILE A 35 -15.08 1.72 -1.64
N GLU A 36 -14.61 0.59 -2.15
CA GLU A 36 -14.22 -0.56 -1.36
C GLU A 36 -12.69 -0.63 -1.27
N SER A 37 -12.14 -0.63 -0.05
CA SER A 37 -10.70 -0.69 0.18
C SER A 37 -10.33 -2.00 0.86
N VAL A 38 -9.45 -2.78 0.21
CA VAL A 38 -8.99 -4.10 0.68
C VAL A 38 -7.46 -4.20 0.54
N GLY A 39 -6.86 -5.34 0.82
CA GLY A 39 -5.45 -5.58 0.52
C GLY A 39 -5.17 -5.40 -0.98
N GLY A 40 -4.06 -4.74 -1.37
CA GLY A 40 -3.78 -4.47 -2.78
C GLY A 40 -3.71 -5.71 -3.66
N VAL A 41 -3.23 -6.84 -3.13
CA VAL A 41 -3.22 -8.14 -3.82
C VAL A 41 -4.64 -8.68 -4.01
N ASP A 42 -5.49 -8.54 -3.00
CA ASP A 42 -6.89 -8.98 -3.07
C ASP A 42 -7.69 -8.12 -4.06
N ALA A 43 -7.47 -6.80 -4.05
CA ALA A 43 -8.09 -5.90 -5.01
C ALA A 43 -7.73 -6.27 -6.45
N ALA A 44 -6.44 -6.49 -6.73
CA ALA A 44 -5.99 -6.91 -8.07
C ALA A 44 -6.65 -8.23 -8.49
N ARG A 45 -6.65 -9.24 -7.61
CA ARG A 45 -7.24 -10.55 -7.90
C ARG A 45 -8.75 -10.47 -8.20
N ARG A 46 -9.50 -9.60 -7.50
CA ARG A 46 -10.93 -9.41 -7.74
C ARG A 46 -11.20 -8.77 -9.10
N VAL A 47 -10.35 -7.81 -9.52
CA VAL A 47 -10.42 -7.23 -10.87
C VAL A 47 -10.07 -8.26 -11.93
N GLU A 48 -9.02 -9.06 -11.72
CA GLU A 48 -8.65 -10.18 -12.61
C GLU A 48 -9.76 -11.24 -12.73
N ALA A 49 -10.51 -11.47 -11.65
CA ALA A 49 -11.66 -12.36 -11.65
C ALA A 49 -12.91 -11.79 -12.36
N GLY A 50 -12.83 -10.56 -12.89
CA GLY A 50 -13.92 -9.91 -13.63
C GLY A 50 -15.02 -9.32 -12.74
N GLU A 51 -14.75 -9.07 -11.45
CA GLU A 51 -15.72 -8.36 -10.62
C GLU A 51 -15.93 -6.94 -11.15
N ALA A 52 -17.20 -6.52 -11.25
CA ALA A 52 -17.56 -5.27 -11.89
C ALA A 52 -17.20 -4.05 -11.01
N PHE A 53 -16.17 -3.33 -11.40
CA PHE A 53 -15.76 -2.02 -10.89
C PHE A 53 -15.61 -1.05 -12.04
N ASP A 54 -15.98 0.22 -11.83
CA ASP A 54 -15.80 1.30 -12.79
C ASP A 54 -14.38 1.87 -12.74
N GLY A 55 -13.68 1.68 -11.62
CA GLY A 55 -12.30 2.10 -11.46
C GLY A 55 -11.54 1.31 -10.40
N VAL A 56 -10.22 1.25 -10.57
CA VAL A 56 -9.31 0.56 -9.65
C VAL A 56 -8.14 1.47 -9.27
N VAL A 57 -7.84 1.56 -7.97
CA VAL A 57 -6.74 2.39 -7.43
C VAL A 57 -5.75 1.50 -6.69
N LEU A 58 -4.62 1.24 -7.32
CA LEU A 58 -3.56 0.36 -6.83
C LEU A 58 -2.18 0.95 -7.11
N ALA A 59 -1.14 0.28 -6.64
CA ALA A 59 0.23 0.60 -7.02
C ALA A 59 0.41 0.49 -8.55
N SER A 60 1.19 1.39 -9.13
CA SER A 60 1.37 1.51 -10.60
C SER A 60 1.72 0.19 -11.28
N ASN A 61 2.62 -0.59 -10.69
CA ASN A 61 3.02 -1.89 -11.22
C ASN A 61 1.89 -2.94 -11.21
N ALA A 62 0.93 -2.83 -10.29
CA ALA A 62 -0.26 -3.69 -10.29
C ALA A 62 -1.25 -3.26 -11.38
N ILE A 63 -1.44 -1.95 -11.56
CA ILE A 63 -2.24 -1.41 -12.67
C ILE A 63 -1.68 -1.85 -14.03
N ASP A 64 -0.35 -1.75 -14.22
CA ASP A 64 0.29 -2.16 -15.47
C ASP A 64 0.08 -3.65 -15.78
N LYS A 65 0.09 -4.51 -14.76
CA LYS A 65 -0.23 -5.93 -14.91
C LYS A 65 -1.69 -6.15 -15.32
N LEU A 66 -2.63 -5.43 -14.69
CA LEU A 66 -4.05 -5.52 -15.03
C LEU A 66 -4.33 -5.03 -16.46
N ILE A 67 -3.64 -3.98 -16.92
CA ILE A 67 -3.71 -3.51 -18.30
C ILE A 67 -3.16 -4.57 -19.26
N THR A 68 -1.99 -5.12 -18.97
CA THR A 68 -1.35 -6.17 -19.80
C THR A 68 -2.21 -7.44 -19.86
N GLY A 69 -2.90 -7.77 -18.77
CA GLY A 69 -3.86 -8.87 -18.70
C GLY A 69 -5.21 -8.60 -19.37
N GLY A 70 -5.45 -7.37 -19.86
CA GLY A 70 -6.72 -6.99 -20.50
C GLY A 70 -7.89 -6.74 -19.52
N HIS A 71 -7.61 -6.62 -18.21
CA HIS A 71 -8.62 -6.40 -17.17
C HIS A 71 -8.89 -4.91 -16.90
N VAL A 72 -8.00 -4.03 -17.36
CA VAL A 72 -8.13 -2.57 -17.28
C VAL A 72 -7.85 -1.98 -18.66
N LEU A 73 -8.61 -0.95 -19.01
CA LEU A 73 -8.53 -0.30 -20.32
C LEU A 73 -7.13 0.29 -20.55
N ALA A 74 -6.51 -0.05 -21.66
CA ALA A 74 -5.23 0.51 -22.06
C ALA A 74 -5.34 2.03 -22.23
N GLY A 75 -4.35 2.77 -21.72
CA GLY A 75 -4.31 4.24 -21.77
C GLY A 75 -5.18 4.95 -20.74
N SER A 76 -5.93 4.22 -19.88
CA SER A 76 -6.74 4.84 -18.83
C SER A 76 -5.98 5.10 -17.52
N ARG A 77 -4.73 4.65 -17.41
CA ARG A 77 -3.93 4.86 -16.21
C ARG A 77 -3.62 6.35 -16.00
N ALA A 78 -3.90 6.83 -14.78
CA ALA A 78 -3.47 8.12 -14.30
C ALA A 78 -2.81 7.95 -12.92
N ASP A 79 -1.65 8.57 -12.72
CA ASP A 79 -0.97 8.55 -11.43
C ASP A 79 -1.65 9.56 -10.49
N LEU A 80 -2.15 9.06 -9.36
CA LEU A 80 -2.94 9.84 -8.41
C LEU A 80 -2.06 10.47 -7.33
N VAL A 81 -1.15 9.68 -6.74
CA VAL A 81 -0.29 10.10 -5.63
C VAL A 81 1.04 9.35 -5.65
N HIS A 82 2.05 9.95 -5.01
CA HIS A 82 3.28 9.26 -4.63
C HIS A 82 3.20 8.90 -3.15
N SER A 83 3.47 7.63 -2.82
CA SER A 83 3.50 7.14 -1.44
C SER A 83 4.92 6.70 -1.08
N GLY A 84 5.56 7.40 -0.16
CA GLY A 84 6.85 7.02 0.41
C GLY A 84 6.71 5.87 1.41
N VAL A 85 7.82 5.16 1.64
CA VAL A 85 7.94 4.22 2.76
C VAL A 85 8.49 4.98 3.97
N ALA A 86 7.81 4.87 5.10
CA ALA A 86 8.23 5.48 6.35
C ALA A 86 8.66 4.41 7.36
N VAL A 87 9.58 4.76 8.25
CA VAL A 87 9.96 3.94 9.42
C VAL A 87 9.21 4.48 10.63
N ALA A 88 8.52 3.59 11.33
CA ALA A 88 7.84 3.91 12.58
C ALA A 88 8.47 3.11 13.73
N VAL A 89 8.56 3.76 14.89
CA VAL A 89 9.00 3.15 16.16
C VAL A 89 7.90 3.32 17.21
N PRO A 90 7.89 2.53 18.30
CA PRO A 90 6.94 2.73 19.39
C PRO A 90 6.99 4.17 19.96
N ALA A 91 5.86 4.67 20.44
CA ALA A 91 5.79 5.98 21.05
C ALA A 91 6.78 6.07 22.22
N GLY A 92 7.58 7.15 22.26
CA GLY A 92 8.62 7.36 23.27
C GLY A 92 9.94 6.62 23.02
N ALA A 93 10.02 5.74 22.04
CA ALA A 93 11.30 5.14 21.66
C ALA A 93 12.18 6.16 20.91
N PRO A 94 13.52 6.05 20.99
CA PRO A 94 14.43 6.88 20.22
C PRO A 94 14.17 6.74 18.72
N VAL A 95 14.10 7.89 18.02
CA VAL A 95 13.97 7.90 16.56
C VAL A 95 15.30 7.50 15.94
N PRO A 96 15.37 6.43 15.13
CA PRO A 96 16.61 6.02 14.51
C PRO A 96 17.05 7.01 13.43
N ASP A 97 18.36 7.16 13.27
CA ASP A 97 18.90 7.87 12.10
C ASP A 97 18.67 7.03 10.84
N ILE A 98 17.97 7.61 9.88
CA ILE A 98 17.70 7.02 8.55
C ILE A 98 18.04 7.99 7.43
N SER A 99 18.88 8.98 7.71
CA SER A 99 19.25 10.04 6.77
C SER A 99 20.08 9.55 5.58
N THR A 100 20.75 8.41 5.74
CA THR A 100 21.52 7.77 4.67
C THR A 100 21.18 6.29 4.58
N GLU A 101 21.53 5.67 3.45
CA GLU A 101 21.38 4.21 3.27
C GLU A 101 22.16 3.42 4.33
N ALA A 102 23.37 3.85 4.64
CA ALA A 102 24.20 3.21 5.66
C ALA A 102 23.58 3.32 7.07
N ALA A 103 23.03 4.50 7.42
CA ALA A 103 22.37 4.71 8.69
C ALA A 103 21.07 3.88 8.78
N LEU A 104 20.28 3.82 7.72
CA LEU A 104 19.08 2.97 7.65
C LEU A 104 19.44 1.49 7.82
N LYS A 105 20.47 1.00 7.12
CA LYS A 105 20.95 -0.37 7.24
C LYS A 105 21.40 -0.67 8.69
N ALA A 106 22.15 0.24 9.32
CA ALA A 106 22.57 0.10 10.70
C ALA A 106 21.38 0.05 11.67
N ALA A 107 20.39 0.92 11.49
CA ALA A 107 19.16 0.92 12.29
C ALA A 107 18.37 -0.40 12.16
N ILE A 108 18.25 -0.94 10.96
CA ILE A 108 17.60 -2.24 10.70
C ILE A 108 18.36 -3.38 11.38
N LEU A 109 19.70 -3.37 11.32
CA LEU A 109 20.52 -4.38 11.95
C LEU A 109 20.48 -4.31 13.49
N ALA A 110 20.26 -3.13 14.06
CA ALA A 110 20.16 -2.91 15.50
C ALA A 110 18.76 -3.21 16.06
N ALA A 111 17.72 -3.17 15.24
CA ALA A 111 16.34 -3.35 15.69
C ALA A 111 16.10 -4.75 16.25
N PRO A 112 15.45 -4.90 17.42
CA PRO A 112 15.13 -6.22 18.00
C PRO A 112 14.08 -6.97 17.18
N THR A 113 13.14 -6.25 16.59
CA THR A 113 12.10 -6.77 15.69
C THR A 113 11.87 -5.83 14.52
N LEU A 114 11.45 -6.36 13.38
CA LEU A 114 11.23 -5.63 12.15
C LEU A 114 9.86 -6.01 11.58
N GLY A 115 8.97 -5.03 11.46
CA GLY A 115 7.64 -5.22 10.88
C GLY A 115 7.53 -4.61 9.48
N TYR A 116 6.97 -5.35 8.52
CA TYR A 116 6.59 -4.80 7.22
C TYR A 116 5.40 -5.57 6.62
N SER A 117 4.76 -4.97 5.61
CA SER A 117 3.56 -5.51 4.96
C SER A 117 3.91 -6.60 3.93
N THR A 118 2.90 -7.39 3.54
CA THR A 118 2.97 -8.28 2.37
C THR A 118 2.68 -7.56 1.06
N GLY A 119 2.37 -6.26 1.11
CA GLY A 119 2.08 -5.43 -0.06
C GLY A 119 3.34 -4.99 -0.82
N PRO A 120 3.17 -4.11 -1.84
CA PRO A 120 4.27 -3.67 -2.71
C PRO A 120 5.47 -3.08 -1.97
N SER A 121 5.25 -2.31 -0.89
CA SER A 121 6.32 -1.74 -0.06
C SER A 121 7.13 -2.83 0.65
N GLY A 122 6.47 -3.85 1.18
CA GLY A 122 7.16 -4.97 1.83
C GLY A 122 7.97 -5.82 0.85
N VAL A 123 7.43 -6.06 -0.34
CA VAL A 123 8.17 -6.75 -1.42
C VAL A 123 9.42 -5.96 -1.83
N GLN A 124 9.32 -4.64 -1.93
CA GLN A 124 10.46 -3.79 -2.25
C GLN A 124 11.52 -3.80 -1.13
N LEU A 125 11.08 -3.75 0.13
CA LEU A 125 11.98 -3.84 1.28
C LEU A 125 12.71 -5.19 1.33
N ALA A 126 12.01 -6.30 1.10
CA ALA A 126 12.62 -7.62 1.06
C ALA A 126 13.74 -7.70 0.00
N LYS A 127 13.50 -7.20 -1.21
CA LYS A 127 14.53 -7.10 -2.25
C LYS A 127 15.71 -6.22 -1.84
N GLN A 128 15.44 -5.13 -1.11
CA GLN A 128 16.50 -4.26 -0.61
C GLN A 128 17.36 -4.96 0.44
N PHE A 129 16.75 -5.75 1.33
CA PHE A 129 17.48 -6.55 2.32
C PHE A 129 18.37 -7.62 1.67
N GLU A 130 17.89 -8.24 0.59
CA GLU A 130 18.70 -9.15 -0.23
C GLU A 130 19.87 -8.43 -0.88
N ALA A 131 19.62 -7.27 -1.53
CA ALA A 131 20.67 -6.47 -2.16
C ALA A 131 21.73 -5.97 -1.17
N TRP A 132 21.35 -5.71 0.07
CA TRP A 132 22.28 -5.36 1.15
C TRP A 132 22.99 -6.56 1.78
N GLY A 133 22.62 -7.79 1.45
CA GLY A 133 23.18 -9.01 2.01
C GLY A 133 22.85 -9.24 3.49
N ILE A 134 21.74 -8.67 3.98
CA ILE A 134 21.33 -8.77 5.40
C ILE A 134 20.07 -9.60 5.62
N ALA A 135 19.44 -10.08 4.55
CA ALA A 135 18.16 -10.77 4.61
C ALA A 135 18.17 -11.97 5.58
N GLU A 136 19.17 -12.84 5.51
CA GLU A 136 19.30 -14.00 6.39
C GLU A 136 19.54 -13.59 7.85
N GLN A 137 20.35 -12.55 8.07
CA GLN A 137 20.68 -12.06 9.41
C GLN A 137 19.47 -11.49 10.15
N ILE A 138 18.54 -10.84 9.43
CA ILE A 138 17.35 -10.23 10.03
C ILE A 138 16.14 -11.17 10.04
N ALA A 139 16.15 -12.25 9.24
CA ALA A 139 15.02 -13.17 9.09
C ALA A 139 14.37 -13.62 10.41
N PRO A 140 15.12 -14.00 11.48
CA PRO A 140 14.52 -14.42 12.74
C PRO A 140 13.77 -13.31 13.50
N ARG A 141 13.99 -12.04 13.12
CA ARG A 141 13.40 -10.85 13.77
C ARG A 141 12.26 -10.24 12.98
N ILE A 142 11.94 -10.81 11.82
CA ILE A 142 10.88 -10.29 10.95
C ILE A 142 9.51 -10.71 11.48
N VAL A 143 8.64 -9.71 11.66
CA VAL A 143 7.22 -9.87 11.96
C VAL A 143 6.44 -9.33 10.77
N GLN A 144 5.98 -10.22 9.91
CA GLN A 144 5.24 -9.83 8.72
C GLN A 144 3.76 -9.63 9.03
N ALA A 145 3.22 -8.45 8.73
CA ALA A 145 1.80 -8.18 8.89
C ALA A 145 0.96 -9.06 7.97
N LYS A 146 -0.13 -9.62 8.48
CA LYS A 146 -1.09 -10.37 7.65
C LYS A 146 -1.72 -9.43 6.60
N PRO A 147 -2.14 -9.96 5.44
CA PRO A 147 -2.86 -9.15 4.45
C PRO A 147 -4.02 -8.37 5.09
N GLY A 148 -4.13 -7.08 4.75
CA GLY A 148 -5.14 -6.18 5.31
C GLY A 148 -4.87 -5.64 6.72
N VAL A 149 -3.82 -6.08 7.40
CA VAL A 149 -3.43 -5.56 8.72
C VAL A 149 -2.42 -4.42 8.55
N PRO A 150 -2.71 -3.20 9.03
CA PRO A 150 -1.75 -2.11 9.03
C PRO A 150 -0.52 -2.43 9.88
N VAL A 151 0.68 -2.25 9.33
CA VAL A 151 1.94 -2.53 10.06
C VAL A 151 2.05 -1.69 11.33
N GLY A 152 1.60 -0.42 11.29
CA GLY A 152 1.58 0.44 12.47
C GLY A 152 0.80 -0.13 13.67
N SER A 153 -0.20 -0.98 13.42
CA SER A 153 -0.92 -1.66 14.51
C SER A 153 -0.08 -2.72 15.24
N LEU A 154 0.96 -3.27 14.58
CA LEU A 154 1.92 -4.17 15.22
C LEU A 154 2.84 -3.37 16.14
N VAL A 155 3.33 -2.23 15.67
CA VAL A 155 4.20 -1.33 16.45
C VAL A 155 3.46 -0.81 17.70
N ALA A 156 2.17 -0.49 17.57
CA ALA A 156 1.36 0.00 18.69
C ALA A 156 1.07 -1.04 19.79
N LYS A 157 1.26 -2.32 19.48
CA LYS A 157 1.03 -3.42 20.44
C LYS A 157 2.31 -3.87 21.16
N GLY A 158 3.45 -3.38 20.76
CA GLY A 158 4.78 -3.77 21.29
C GLY A 158 5.36 -4.91 20.47
#